data_9f1f87343e5cd5aaf62a6387d46aa0d1
#
_entry.id   9f1f87343e5cd5aaf62a6387d46aa0d1
#
_cell.length_a   1.000
_cell.length_b   1.000
_cell.length_c   1.000
_cell.angle_alpha   90.00
_cell.angle_beta   90.00
_cell.angle_gamma   90.00
#
_symmetry.space_group_name_H-M   'P 1'
#
loop_
_entity.id
_entity.type
_entity.pdbx_description
1 polymer ?
#
loop_
_entity_poly.entity_id
_entity_poly.type
_entity_poly.pdbx_seq_one_letter_code
_entity_poly.pdbx_strand_id
1 'polypeptide(L)'
;MKHSEFAARLEPIRTRLFKTAMLYLDSESLALDALDEAVYKGLRGCWRLRQPEYFDTWITRILINECHNELRRGKRFVPLDDVPEGTVEDFDSLPLKEALGKLPQNLRDVVILRYFAGHTLAETARALDIPPGTAATRHRRALELLRLELREEVAE
;
A
#
# COMPACT_ATOMS: atom_id res chain seq x y z
N MET A 1 11.89 -16.53 -12.12
CA MET A 1 12.38 -15.23 -12.64
C MET A 1 13.82 -15.02 -12.21
N LYS A 2 14.66 -14.56 -13.13
CA LYS A 2 16.07 -14.27 -12.84
C LYS A 2 16.20 -12.89 -12.17
N HIS A 3 17.30 -12.68 -11.44
CA HIS A 3 17.56 -11.40 -10.78
C HIS A 3 17.62 -10.22 -11.75
N SER A 4 18.18 -10.42 -12.92
CA SER A 4 18.25 -9.38 -13.95
C SER A 4 16.87 -8.97 -14.46
N GLU A 5 15.97 -9.92 -14.62
CA GLU A 5 14.59 -9.65 -15.00
C GLU A 5 13.82 -8.98 -13.88
N PHE A 6 14.06 -9.39 -12.65
CA PHE A 6 13.48 -8.76 -11.47
C PHE A 6 13.83 -7.27 -11.43
N ALA A 7 15.11 -6.94 -11.57
CA ALA A 7 15.57 -5.56 -11.56
C ALA A 7 14.94 -4.74 -12.70
N ALA A 8 14.85 -5.31 -13.88
CA ALA A 8 14.26 -4.63 -15.03
C ALA A 8 12.76 -4.36 -14.85
N ARG A 9 12.04 -5.26 -14.20
CA ARG A 9 10.61 -5.09 -13.94
C ARG A 9 10.33 -4.18 -12.76
N LEU A 10 11.24 -4.14 -11.78
CA LEU A 10 11.10 -3.28 -10.61
C LEU A 10 11.26 -1.80 -10.94
N GLU A 11 12.22 -1.46 -11.78
CA GLU A 11 12.60 -0.07 -12.04
C GLU A 11 11.40 0.81 -12.46
N PRO A 12 10.55 0.40 -13.42
CA PRO A 12 9.41 1.24 -13.82
C PRO A 12 8.37 1.47 -12.74
N ILE A 13 8.28 0.60 -11.74
CA ILE A 13 7.23 0.67 -10.72
C ILE A 13 7.76 1.07 -9.34
N ARG A 14 9.05 1.28 -9.20
CA ARG A 14 9.68 1.60 -7.91
C ARG A 14 9.06 2.83 -7.25
N THR A 15 8.88 3.92 -7.99
CA THR A 15 8.27 5.15 -7.49
C THR A 15 6.84 4.92 -7.03
N ARG A 16 6.06 4.17 -7.79
CA ARG A 16 4.67 3.83 -7.43
C ARG A 16 4.63 3.02 -6.14
N LEU A 17 5.54 2.06 -5.99
CA LEU A 17 5.64 1.26 -4.76
C LEU A 17 5.99 2.14 -3.56
N PHE A 18 6.94 3.07 -3.73
CA PHE A 18 7.29 4.01 -2.67
C PHE A 18 6.08 4.86 -2.25
N LYS A 19 5.36 5.42 -3.21
CA LYS A 19 4.16 6.22 -2.94
C LYS A 19 3.08 5.41 -2.23
N THR A 20 2.93 4.15 -2.61
CA THR A 20 2.01 3.23 -1.94
C THR A 20 2.40 3.04 -0.46
N ALA A 21 3.68 2.83 -0.20
CA ALA A 21 4.18 2.69 1.17
C ALA A 21 3.96 3.98 1.98
N MET A 22 4.11 5.15 1.36
CA MET A 22 3.86 6.43 2.01
C MET A 22 2.42 6.60 2.48
N LEU A 23 1.48 6.03 1.75
CA LEU A 23 0.07 6.08 2.16
C LEU A 23 -0.18 5.28 3.44
N TYR A 24 0.59 4.23 3.67
CA TYR A 24 0.49 3.43 4.89
C TYR A 24 1.25 4.04 6.06
N LEU A 25 2.45 4.54 5.81
CA LEU A 25 3.41 4.81 6.87
C LEU A 25 3.59 6.30 7.20
N ASP A 26 3.22 7.17 6.27
CA ASP A 26 3.31 8.62 6.40
C ASP A 26 4.69 9.09 6.91
N SER A 27 5.74 8.35 6.56
CA SER A 27 7.13 8.63 6.90
C SER A 27 8.00 8.17 5.76
N GLU A 28 8.79 9.09 5.21
CA GLU A 28 9.70 8.77 4.10
C GLU A 28 10.70 7.69 4.50
N SER A 29 11.28 7.82 5.68
CA SER A 29 12.25 6.85 6.21
C SER A 29 11.65 5.46 6.35
N LEU A 30 10.47 5.34 6.96
CA LEU A 30 9.80 4.06 7.14
C LEU A 30 9.34 3.48 5.81
N ALA A 31 8.88 4.33 4.88
CA ALA A 31 8.47 3.88 3.56
C ALA A 31 9.64 3.33 2.76
N LEU A 32 10.80 3.98 2.84
CA LEU A 32 12.02 3.48 2.20
C LEU A 32 12.47 2.15 2.81
N ASP A 33 12.42 2.04 4.13
CA ASP A 33 12.77 0.80 4.82
C ASP A 33 11.85 -0.35 4.40
N ALA A 34 10.55 -0.09 4.33
CA ALA A 34 9.58 -1.10 3.89
C ALA A 34 9.81 -1.51 2.44
N LEU A 35 10.10 -0.55 1.57
CA LEU A 35 10.40 -0.82 0.17
C LEU A 35 11.68 -1.64 0.02
N ASP A 36 12.74 -1.27 0.74
CA ASP A 36 14.01 -2.00 0.70
C ASP A 36 13.84 -3.43 1.17
N GLU A 37 13.08 -3.63 2.24
CA GLU A 37 12.81 -4.97 2.76
C GLU A 37 11.97 -5.79 1.77
N ALA A 38 10.99 -5.17 1.13
CA ALA A 38 10.17 -5.82 0.12
C ALA A 38 11.01 -6.23 -1.10
N VAL A 39 11.91 -5.35 -1.55
CA VAL A 39 12.82 -5.64 -2.66
C VAL A 39 13.75 -6.80 -2.29
N TYR A 40 14.30 -6.78 -1.10
CA TYR A 40 15.17 -7.85 -0.61
C TYR A 40 14.44 -9.20 -0.59
N LYS A 41 13.25 -9.25 -0.02
CA LYS A 41 12.44 -10.47 0.02
C LYS A 41 12.02 -10.92 -1.37
N GLY A 42 11.70 -9.95 -2.23
CA GLY A 42 11.35 -10.23 -3.62
C GLY A 42 12.51 -10.86 -4.38
N LEU A 43 13.71 -10.32 -4.24
CA LEU A 43 14.91 -10.89 -4.87
C LEU A 43 15.16 -12.32 -4.43
N ARG A 44 15.02 -12.57 -3.14
CA ARG A 44 15.23 -13.92 -2.58
C ARG A 44 14.17 -14.92 -3.06
N GLY A 45 12.96 -14.47 -3.33
CA GLY A 45 11.85 -15.34 -3.71
C GLY A 45 11.49 -15.31 -5.18
N CYS A 46 12.14 -14.50 -6.03
CA CYS A 46 11.71 -14.31 -7.41
C CYS A 46 11.83 -15.58 -8.27
N TRP A 47 12.67 -16.52 -7.88
CA TRP A 47 12.78 -17.80 -8.58
C TRP A 47 11.48 -18.61 -8.53
N ARG A 48 10.62 -18.34 -7.55
CA ARG A 48 9.31 -18.99 -7.41
C ARG A 48 8.26 -18.41 -8.35
N LEU A 49 8.48 -17.19 -8.83
CA LEU A 49 7.53 -16.52 -9.72
C LEU A 49 7.68 -17.06 -11.13
N ARG A 50 6.73 -17.88 -11.56
CA ARG A 50 6.77 -18.53 -12.87
C ARG A 50 6.14 -17.69 -13.96
N GLN A 51 5.21 -16.81 -13.62
CA GLN A 51 4.47 -15.98 -14.57
C GLN A 51 4.84 -14.51 -14.36
N PRO A 52 5.71 -13.96 -15.22
CA PRO A 52 6.16 -12.58 -15.07
C PRO A 52 5.04 -11.53 -15.10
N GLU A 53 3.91 -11.83 -15.73
CA GLU A 53 2.77 -10.92 -15.76
C GLU A 53 2.17 -10.63 -14.37
N TYR A 54 2.46 -11.46 -13.38
CA TYR A 54 2.00 -11.26 -12.01
C TYR A 54 3.03 -10.55 -11.12
N PHE A 55 4.12 -10.07 -11.70
CA PHE A 55 5.18 -9.42 -10.94
C PHE A 55 4.68 -8.24 -10.12
N ASP A 56 3.91 -7.33 -10.73
CA ASP A 56 3.39 -6.15 -10.03
C ASP A 56 2.56 -6.53 -8.81
N THR A 57 1.62 -7.44 -9.00
CA THR A 57 0.75 -7.92 -7.92
C THR A 57 1.56 -8.60 -6.82
N TRP A 58 2.51 -9.41 -7.21
CA TRP A 58 3.33 -10.20 -6.30
C TRP A 58 4.22 -9.30 -5.43
N ILE A 59 4.94 -8.36 -6.05
CA ILE A 59 5.83 -7.45 -5.29
C ILE A 59 5.03 -6.48 -4.43
N THR A 60 3.86 -6.04 -4.92
CA THR A 60 2.98 -5.15 -4.15
C THR A 60 2.47 -5.85 -2.90
N ARG A 61 2.13 -7.13 -2.98
CA ARG A 61 1.74 -7.92 -1.82
C ARG A 61 2.85 -7.97 -0.77
N ILE A 62 4.08 -8.21 -1.22
CA ILE A 62 5.24 -8.23 -0.31
C ILE A 62 5.39 -6.87 0.37
N LEU A 63 5.28 -5.79 -0.39
CA LEU A 63 5.39 -4.43 0.14
C LEU A 63 4.30 -4.15 1.19
N ILE A 64 3.05 -4.50 0.90
CA ILE A 64 1.95 -4.26 1.83
C ILE A 64 2.16 -5.03 3.13
N ASN A 65 2.64 -6.27 3.05
CA ASN A 65 2.97 -7.03 4.24
C ASN A 65 4.06 -6.35 5.07
N GLU A 66 5.06 -5.75 4.43
CA GLU A 66 6.08 -4.99 5.13
C GLU A 66 5.51 -3.72 5.76
N CYS A 67 4.61 -3.04 5.08
CA CYS A 67 3.92 -1.88 5.65
C CYS A 67 3.10 -2.27 6.89
N HIS A 68 2.38 -3.39 6.83
CA HIS A 68 1.65 -3.89 7.99
C HIS A 68 2.58 -4.21 9.15
N ASN A 69 3.75 -4.79 8.87
CA ASN A 69 4.75 -5.09 9.89
C ASN A 69 5.26 -3.81 10.56
N GLU A 70 5.55 -2.77 9.77
CA GLU A 70 5.96 -1.48 10.30
C GLU A 70 4.88 -0.84 11.17
N LEU A 71 3.62 -0.90 10.75
CA LEU A 71 2.51 -0.37 11.54
C LEU A 71 2.36 -1.10 12.86
N ARG A 72 2.55 -2.41 12.87
CA ARG A 72 2.50 -3.18 14.12
C ARG A 72 3.64 -2.81 15.07
N ARG A 73 4.84 -2.60 14.54
CA ARG A 73 5.99 -2.14 15.33
C ARG A 73 5.75 -0.74 15.88
N GLY A 74 5.19 0.15 15.09
CA GLY A 74 4.86 1.52 15.50
C GLY A 74 3.86 1.59 16.65
N LYS A 75 2.99 0.62 16.80
CA LYS A 75 2.06 0.55 17.93
C LYS A 75 2.74 0.19 19.24
N ARG A 76 3.91 -0.43 19.20
CA ARG A 76 4.68 -0.80 20.39
C ARG A 76 5.57 0.32 20.89
N PHE A 77 5.92 1.24 20.03
CA PHE A 77 6.73 2.41 20.37
C PHE A 77 5.85 3.64 20.16
N VAL A 78 5.61 4.39 21.24
CA VAL A 78 5.05 5.72 21.10
C VAL A 78 6.17 6.59 20.56
N PRO A 79 6.10 7.07 19.31
CA PRO A 79 7.15 7.94 18.79
C PRO A 79 7.15 9.22 19.59
N LEU A 80 8.26 9.51 20.20
CA LEU A 80 8.54 10.82 20.76
C LEU A 80 8.84 11.72 19.57
N ASP A 81 7.97 12.66 19.29
CA ASP A 81 8.21 13.75 18.34
C ASP A 81 8.33 13.36 16.87
N ASP A 82 7.40 12.58 16.37
CA ASP A 82 7.22 12.47 14.94
C ASP A 82 6.49 13.69 14.41
N VAL A 83 7.28 14.73 14.18
CA VAL A 83 6.85 15.79 13.27
C VAL A 83 6.98 15.17 11.87
N PRO A 84 5.90 15.02 11.10
CA PRO A 84 6.02 14.54 9.75
C PRO A 84 6.86 15.53 8.95
N GLU A 85 8.11 15.21 8.73
CA GLU A 85 8.95 15.93 7.83
C GLU A 85 8.66 15.49 6.40
N GLY A 86 8.09 16.38 5.65
CA GLY A 86 7.99 16.19 4.21
C GLY A 86 6.76 15.44 3.76
N THR A 87 5.71 16.20 3.59
CA THR A 87 4.58 15.79 2.78
C THR A 87 5.04 15.52 1.36
N VAL A 88 4.80 14.32 0.88
CA VAL A 88 4.89 14.04 -0.55
C VAL A 88 3.77 14.82 -1.22
N GLU A 89 4.12 15.83 -1.98
CA GLU A 89 3.18 16.80 -2.56
C GLU A 89 2.10 16.19 -3.45
N ASP A 90 2.32 14.97 -3.96
CA ASP A 90 1.42 14.31 -4.92
C ASP A 90 0.14 13.72 -4.31
N PHE A 91 0.02 13.68 -2.99
CA PHE A 91 -1.17 13.15 -2.30
C PHE A 91 -1.76 14.19 -1.38
N ASP A 92 -1.93 15.36 -1.89
CA ASP A 92 -2.13 16.59 -1.15
C ASP A 92 -3.46 16.76 -0.44
N SER A 93 -4.34 15.80 -0.49
CA SER A 93 -5.56 15.93 0.28
C SER A 93 -5.34 15.40 1.68
N LEU A 94 -4.96 16.28 2.62
CA LEU A 94 -4.91 15.93 4.03
C LEU A 94 -6.24 15.31 4.50
N PRO A 95 -7.43 15.83 4.10
CA PRO A 95 -8.69 15.16 4.39
C PRO A 95 -8.74 13.71 3.91
N LEU A 96 -8.23 13.43 2.71
CA LEU A 96 -8.21 12.08 2.18
C LEU A 96 -7.28 11.17 2.98
N LYS A 97 -6.09 11.64 3.34
CA LYS A 97 -5.16 10.88 4.18
C LYS A 97 -5.76 10.56 5.55
N GLU A 98 -6.41 11.53 6.17
CA GLU A 98 -7.09 11.34 7.45
C GLU A 98 -8.22 10.33 7.33
N ALA A 99 -9.02 10.43 6.27
CA ALA A 99 -10.11 9.50 6.02
C ALA A 99 -9.60 8.08 5.80
N LEU A 100 -8.53 7.92 5.03
CA LEU A 100 -7.88 6.61 4.83
C LEU A 100 -7.37 6.05 6.16
N GLY A 101 -6.77 6.89 7.00
CA GLY A 101 -6.26 6.49 8.31
C GLY A 101 -7.35 5.99 9.25
N LYS A 102 -8.58 6.45 9.10
CA LYS A 102 -9.72 6.02 9.91
C LYS A 102 -10.33 4.71 9.45
N LEU A 103 -10.05 4.28 8.22
CA LEU A 103 -10.57 3.01 7.73
C LEU A 103 -9.91 1.83 8.45
N PRO A 104 -10.66 0.76 8.73
CA PRO A 104 -10.04 -0.49 9.15
C PRO A 104 -9.01 -0.94 8.11
N GLN A 105 -7.96 -1.61 8.56
CA GLN A 105 -6.84 -2.00 7.69
C GLN A 105 -7.29 -2.79 6.46
N ASN A 106 -8.21 -3.73 6.62
CA ASN A 106 -8.69 -4.55 5.52
C ASN A 106 -9.42 -3.75 4.43
N LEU A 107 -10.07 -2.66 4.80
CA LEU A 107 -10.74 -1.76 3.85
C LEU A 107 -9.75 -0.79 3.23
N ARG A 108 -8.81 -0.29 4.03
CA ARG A 108 -7.74 0.61 3.56
C ARG A 108 -6.92 -0.05 2.45
N ASP A 109 -6.54 -1.32 2.65
CA ASP A 109 -5.76 -2.07 1.67
C ASP A 109 -6.44 -2.11 0.30
N VAL A 110 -7.74 -2.36 0.27
CA VAL A 110 -8.49 -2.42 -0.99
C VAL A 110 -8.49 -1.07 -1.71
N VAL A 111 -8.71 0.02 -0.97
CA VAL A 111 -8.73 1.36 -1.54
C VAL A 111 -7.36 1.75 -2.08
N ILE A 112 -6.31 1.51 -1.31
CA ILE A 112 -4.95 1.86 -1.70
C ILE A 112 -4.53 1.10 -2.96
N LEU A 113 -4.78 -0.20 -3.00
CA LEU A 113 -4.44 -0.99 -4.18
C LEU A 113 -5.24 -0.59 -5.40
N ARG A 114 -6.52 -0.38 -5.24
CA ARG A 114 -7.42 -0.10 -6.36
C ARG A 114 -7.18 1.29 -6.96
N TYR A 115 -6.96 2.31 -6.14
CA TYR A 115 -6.94 3.69 -6.61
C TYR A 115 -5.55 4.32 -6.66
N PHE A 116 -4.63 3.89 -5.83
CA PHE A 116 -3.30 4.49 -5.79
C PHE A 116 -2.24 3.59 -6.43
N ALA A 117 -2.31 2.29 -6.23
CA ALA A 117 -1.39 1.35 -6.87
C ALA A 117 -1.83 0.96 -8.29
N GLY A 118 -3.04 1.35 -8.71
CA GLY A 118 -3.51 1.14 -10.07
C GLY A 118 -3.92 -0.29 -10.39
N HIS A 119 -4.27 -1.09 -9.38
CA HIS A 119 -4.72 -2.46 -9.58
C HIS A 119 -6.20 -2.54 -9.94
N THR A 120 -6.55 -3.50 -10.77
CA THR A 120 -7.95 -3.86 -10.96
C THR A 120 -8.48 -4.53 -9.69
N LEU A 121 -9.80 -4.69 -9.59
CA LEU A 121 -10.37 -5.38 -8.44
C LEU A 121 -9.90 -6.83 -8.35
N ALA A 122 -9.76 -7.52 -9.49
CA ALA A 122 -9.22 -8.87 -9.54
C ALA A 122 -7.75 -8.93 -9.09
N GLU A 123 -6.93 -7.98 -9.52
CA GLU A 123 -5.54 -7.87 -9.10
C GLU A 123 -5.44 -7.54 -7.61
N THR A 124 -6.32 -6.67 -7.11
CA THR A 124 -6.40 -6.34 -5.69
C THR A 124 -6.70 -7.58 -4.85
N ALA A 125 -7.68 -8.37 -5.27
CA ALA A 125 -8.03 -9.61 -4.59
C ALA A 125 -6.84 -10.57 -4.54
N ARG A 126 -6.12 -10.68 -5.65
CA ARG A 126 -4.94 -11.53 -5.74
C ARG A 126 -3.80 -11.02 -4.86
N ALA A 127 -3.55 -9.70 -4.85
CA ALA A 127 -2.51 -9.11 -4.02
C ALA A 127 -2.77 -9.29 -2.53
N LEU A 128 -4.04 -9.27 -2.13
CA LEU A 128 -4.42 -9.46 -0.73
C LEU A 128 -4.71 -10.91 -0.37
N ASP A 129 -4.66 -11.79 -1.35
CA ASP A 129 -4.95 -13.22 -1.17
C ASP A 129 -6.36 -13.45 -0.57
N ILE A 130 -7.34 -12.78 -1.16
CA ILE A 130 -8.75 -12.88 -0.78
C ILE A 130 -9.59 -13.22 -2.00
N PRO A 131 -10.78 -13.82 -1.80
CA PRO A 131 -11.70 -14.07 -2.92
C PRO A 131 -12.13 -12.77 -3.59
N PRO A 132 -12.39 -12.78 -4.92
CA PRO A 132 -12.86 -11.58 -5.62
C PRO A 132 -14.15 -10.99 -5.05
N GLY A 133 -15.07 -11.82 -4.59
CA GLY A 133 -16.30 -11.36 -3.95
C GLY A 133 -16.04 -10.60 -2.66
N THR A 134 -15.05 -11.04 -1.87
CA THR A 134 -14.63 -10.37 -0.65
C THR A 134 -14.02 -9.01 -0.99
N ALA A 135 -13.17 -8.95 -2.01
CA ALA A 135 -12.58 -7.68 -2.46
C ALA A 135 -13.66 -6.70 -2.89
N ALA A 136 -14.65 -7.15 -3.64
CA ALA A 136 -15.77 -6.32 -4.09
C ALA A 136 -16.60 -5.78 -2.93
N THR A 137 -16.89 -6.60 -1.94
CA THR A 137 -17.65 -6.20 -0.75
C THR A 137 -16.87 -5.17 0.08
N ARG A 138 -15.59 -5.43 0.30
CA ARG A 138 -14.71 -4.50 1.03
C ARG A 138 -14.56 -3.17 0.29
N HIS A 139 -14.44 -3.21 -1.02
CA HIS A 139 -14.35 -2.01 -1.84
C HIS A 139 -15.59 -1.14 -1.68
N ARG A 140 -16.77 -1.73 -1.80
CA ARG A 140 -18.04 -1.02 -1.63
C ARG A 140 -18.17 -0.41 -0.23
N ARG A 141 -17.84 -1.20 0.79
CA ARG A 141 -17.90 -0.74 2.19
C ARG A 141 -16.92 0.40 2.44
N ALA A 142 -15.71 0.28 1.91
CA ALA A 142 -14.70 1.33 2.05
C ALA A 142 -15.14 2.64 1.42
N LEU A 143 -15.72 2.60 0.22
CA LEU A 143 -16.22 3.80 -0.45
C LEU A 143 -17.35 4.46 0.32
N GLU A 144 -18.25 3.68 0.92
CA GLU A 144 -19.32 4.21 1.78
C GLU A 144 -18.75 4.97 2.97
N LEU A 145 -17.77 4.37 3.66
CA LEU A 145 -17.15 5.01 4.83
C LEU A 145 -16.36 6.25 4.44
N LEU A 146 -15.60 6.20 3.35
CA LEU A 146 -14.85 7.36 2.86
C LEU A 146 -15.80 8.51 2.49
N ARG A 147 -16.92 8.21 1.87
CA ARG A 147 -17.90 9.21 1.51
C ARG A 147 -18.45 9.92 2.73
N LEU A 148 -18.74 9.17 3.79
CA LEU A 148 -19.23 9.75 5.05
C LEU A 148 -18.18 10.64 5.71
N GLU A 149 -16.94 10.16 5.81
CA GLU A 149 -15.85 10.93 6.41
C GLU A 149 -15.57 12.23 5.66
N LEU A 150 -15.51 12.17 4.34
CA LEU A 150 -15.25 13.37 3.52
C LEU A 150 -16.40 14.37 3.58
N ARG A 151 -17.65 13.91 3.75
CA ARG A 151 -18.79 14.79 3.95
C ARG A 151 -18.74 15.55 5.26
N GLU A 152 -18.33 14.88 6.33
CA GLU A 152 -18.20 15.50 7.64
C GLU A 152 -17.17 16.63 7.62
N GLU A 153 -16.06 16.45 6.93
CA GLU A 153 -15.04 17.48 6.81
C GLU A 153 -15.49 18.67 5.98
N VAL A 154 -16.25 18.44 4.91
CA VAL A 154 -16.78 19.52 4.07
C VAL A 154 -17.90 20.29 4.75
N ALA A 155 -18.59 19.66 5.70
CA ALA A 155 -19.69 20.31 6.45
C ALA A 155 -19.17 21.21 7.58
N GLU A 156 -17.93 21.09 7.97
CA GLU A 156 -17.30 21.99 8.92
C GLU A 156 -16.68 23.21 8.22
#